data_b3122b535b803931e3e8274f3b371b91
#
_entry.id   b3122b535b803931e3e8274f3b371b91
#
_cell.length_a   1.000
_cell.length_b   1.000
_cell.length_c   1.000
_cell.angle_alpha   90.00
_cell.angle_beta   90.00
_cell.angle_gamma   90.00
#
_symmetry.space_group_name_H-M   'P 1'
#
loop_
_entity.id
_entity.type
_entity.pdbx_description
1 polymer ?
#
loop_
_entity_poly.entity_id
_entity_poly.type
_entity_poly.pdbx_seq_one_letter_code
_entity_poly.pdbx_strand_id
1 'polypeptide(L)'
;ERTNRALSLCGVLDECMWVIGNPLASTLAVISGLLAFSFTGMCVVVGALMFLTELSTEPPSQTDLARAEGITRKEYRDREAAKAEALKVETAGEETRHRLQREGVTDPDTIQRAIEQAVADARSGKKQSIWGPGLFAVCVTWFGLGAFQSAAGISIIAFATEANMKQYTGFVFACFSFSSLLGALVYGAKNWHIALWKRFYFCLTVVNVGIASFLFAKHLWVIMIIYLLIGVCQAPTWINGNQLMLHLVPPS
;
A
#
# COMPACT_ATOMS: atom_id res chain seq x y z
N GLU A 1 12.41 12.92 -2.83
CA GLU A 1 12.58 12.34 -4.18
C GLU A 1 13.12 10.90 -4.13
N ARG A 2 14.16 10.61 -3.33
CA ARG A 2 14.73 9.24 -3.19
C ARG A 2 13.71 8.25 -2.61
N THR A 3 12.94 8.64 -1.61
CA THR A 3 11.92 7.80 -0.97
C THR A 3 10.81 7.42 -1.96
N ASN A 4 10.35 8.37 -2.78
CA ASN A 4 9.33 8.09 -3.79
C ASN A 4 9.83 7.14 -4.88
N ARG A 5 11.11 7.26 -5.29
CA ARG A 5 11.73 6.33 -6.24
C ARG A 5 11.86 4.92 -5.63
N ALA A 6 12.25 4.81 -4.35
CA ALA A 6 12.33 3.53 -3.67
C ALA A 6 10.95 2.85 -3.55
N LEU A 7 9.91 3.58 -3.14
CA LEU A 7 8.54 3.07 -3.06
C LEU A 7 8.00 2.64 -4.43
N SER A 8 8.31 3.42 -5.48
CA SER A 8 7.93 3.07 -6.85
C SER A 8 8.64 1.79 -7.31
N LEU A 9 9.94 1.64 -7.00
CA LEU A 9 10.70 0.43 -7.33
C LEU A 9 10.15 -0.79 -6.59
N CYS A 10 9.83 -0.66 -5.31
CA CYS A 10 9.19 -1.74 -4.55
C CYS A 10 7.86 -2.16 -5.18
N GLY A 11 7.02 -1.18 -5.59
CA GLY A 11 5.76 -1.47 -6.26
C GLY A 11 5.95 -2.21 -7.60
N VAL A 12 6.94 -1.82 -8.39
CA VAL A 12 7.26 -2.52 -9.66
C VAL A 12 7.74 -3.95 -9.40
N LEU A 13 8.61 -4.14 -8.41
CA LEU A 13 9.10 -5.48 -8.04
C LEU A 13 7.97 -6.37 -7.53
N ASP A 14 7.05 -5.83 -6.73
CA ASP A 14 5.88 -6.55 -6.24
C ASP A 14 5.00 -7.02 -7.41
N GLU A 15 4.70 -6.15 -8.36
CA GLU A 15 3.93 -6.51 -9.56
C GLU A 15 4.65 -7.53 -10.45
N CYS A 16 5.97 -7.44 -10.59
CA CYS A 16 6.75 -8.45 -11.31
C CYS A 16 6.63 -9.84 -10.66
N MET A 17 6.64 -9.90 -9.33
CA MET A 17 6.43 -11.15 -8.58
C MET A 17 5.06 -11.76 -8.88
N TRP A 18 4.00 -10.93 -8.95
CA TRP A 18 2.66 -11.41 -9.30
C TRP A 18 2.55 -11.89 -10.75
N VAL A 19 3.20 -11.20 -11.69
CA VAL A 19 3.21 -11.57 -13.12
C VAL A 19 3.89 -12.93 -13.34
N ILE A 20 4.96 -13.20 -12.62
CA ILE A 20 5.74 -14.45 -12.77
C ILE A 20 5.17 -15.54 -11.85
N GLY A 21 4.85 -15.20 -10.61
CA GLY A 21 4.46 -16.16 -9.57
C GLY A 21 3.14 -16.87 -9.88
N ASN A 22 2.12 -16.14 -10.32
CA ASN A 22 0.81 -16.72 -10.59
C ASN A 22 0.82 -17.77 -11.73
N PRO A 23 1.39 -17.51 -12.91
CA PRO A 23 1.50 -18.53 -13.97
C PRO A 23 2.36 -19.71 -13.53
N LEU A 24 3.47 -19.46 -12.85
CA LEU A 24 4.39 -20.49 -12.37
C LEU A 24 3.69 -21.41 -11.37
N ALA A 25 3.07 -20.83 -10.33
CA ALA A 25 2.33 -21.59 -9.32
C ALA A 25 1.16 -22.38 -9.94
N SER A 26 0.42 -21.77 -10.87
CA SER A 26 -0.69 -22.43 -11.57
C SER A 26 -0.21 -23.60 -12.43
N THR A 27 0.89 -23.43 -13.15
CA THR A 27 1.47 -24.50 -13.98
C THR A 27 1.94 -25.67 -13.12
N LEU A 28 2.64 -25.39 -12.03
CA LEU A 28 3.08 -26.41 -11.08
C LEU A 28 1.90 -27.13 -10.43
N ALA A 29 0.82 -26.41 -10.09
CA ALA A 29 -0.39 -26.97 -9.48
C ALA A 29 -1.14 -27.90 -10.46
N VAL A 30 -1.08 -27.66 -11.77
CA VAL A 30 -1.63 -28.58 -12.78
C VAL A 30 -0.87 -29.88 -12.82
N ILE A 31 0.46 -29.87 -12.65
CA ILE A 31 1.31 -31.06 -12.62
C ILE A 31 1.11 -31.82 -11.31
N SER A 32 1.25 -31.14 -10.17
CA SER A 32 1.04 -31.70 -8.85
C SER A 32 0.88 -30.57 -7.82
N GLY A 33 -0.18 -30.65 -7.01
CA GLY A 33 -0.39 -29.70 -5.91
C GLY A 33 0.77 -29.73 -4.91
N LEU A 34 1.36 -30.91 -4.66
CA LEU A 34 2.50 -31.07 -3.76
C LEU A 34 3.74 -30.33 -4.30
N LEU A 35 4.00 -30.41 -5.61
CA LEU A 35 5.10 -29.66 -6.25
C LEU A 35 4.92 -28.15 -6.13
N ALA A 36 3.70 -27.64 -6.35
CA ALA A 36 3.42 -26.22 -6.20
C ALA A 36 3.68 -25.72 -4.77
N PHE A 37 3.19 -26.46 -3.77
CA PHE A 37 3.42 -26.13 -2.36
C PHE A 37 4.89 -26.20 -1.96
N SER A 38 5.58 -27.29 -2.37
CA SER A 38 7.01 -27.47 -2.04
C SER A 38 7.88 -26.37 -2.68
N PHE A 39 7.60 -26.02 -3.94
CA PHE A 39 8.33 -24.97 -4.64
C PHE A 39 8.11 -23.59 -3.99
N THR A 40 6.85 -23.25 -3.69
CA THR A 40 6.52 -21.98 -3.03
C THR A 40 7.16 -21.92 -1.63
N GLY A 41 7.06 -23.01 -0.85
CA GLY A 41 7.70 -23.10 0.46
C GLY A 41 9.22 -22.94 0.39
N MET A 42 9.86 -23.57 -0.59
CA MET A 42 11.30 -23.42 -0.83
C MET A 42 11.68 -21.97 -1.17
N CYS A 43 10.92 -21.29 -2.03
CA CYS A 43 11.16 -19.89 -2.36
C CYS A 43 11.07 -18.99 -1.13
N VAL A 44 10.08 -19.21 -0.25
CA VAL A 44 9.93 -18.45 1.00
C VAL A 44 11.12 -18.70 1.93
N VAL A 45 11.54 -19.95 2.11
CA VAL A 45 12.69 -20.30 2.97
C VAL A 45 13.99 -19.70 2.42
N VAL A 46 14.23 -19.80 1.12
CA VAL A 46 15.42 -19.21 0.48
C VAL A 46 15.41 -17.68 0.62
N GLY A 47 14.28 -17.04 0.37
CA GLY A 47 14.15 -15.59 0.54
C GLY A 47 14.39 -15.15 1.98
N ALA A 48 13.82 -15.88 2.96
CA ALA A 48 14.06 -15.61 4.37
C ALA A 48 15.52 -15.79 4.77
N LEU A 49 16.18 -16.86 4.30
CA LEU A 49 17.60 -17.08 4.54
C LEU A 49 18.47 -15.98 3.92
N MET A 50 18.21 -15.59 2.69
CA MET A 50 18.89 -14.47 2.04
C MET A 50 18.74 -13.18 2.85
N PHE A 51 17.54 -12.88 3.32
CA PHE A 51 17.28 -11.71 4.15
C PHE A 51 18.04 -11.77 5.48
N LEU A 52 18.07 -12.92 6.14
CA LEU A 52 18.80 -13.12 7.40
C LEU A 52 20.33 -13.05 7.26
N THR A 53 20.86 -13.31 6.06
CA THR A 53 22.31 -13.22 5.81
C THR A 53 22.77 -11.81 5.45
N GLU A 54 21.85 -10.93 5.02
CA GLU A 54 22.15 -9.55 4.63
C GLU A 54 22.09 -8.59 5.83
N LEU A 55 22.98 -8.80 6.80
CA LEU A 55 23.12 -7.93 7.98
C LEU A 55 23.46 -6.48 7.64
N SER A 56 24.02 -6.23 6.45
CA SER A 56 24.38 -4.88 5.99
C SER A 56 23.17 -3.99 5.70
N THR A 57 22.00 -4.59 5.49
CA THR A 57 20.74 -3.87 5.21
C THR A 57 19.93 -3.55 6.47
N GLU A 58 20.31 -4.11 7.62
CA GLU A 58 19.65 -3.79 8.88
C GLU A 58 19.94 -2.33 9.28
N PRO A 59 18.90 -1.55 9.60
CA PRO A 59 19.13 -0.23 10.18
C PRO A 59 19.89 -0.40 11.51
N PRO A 60 20.90 0.44 11.79
CA PRO A 60 21.68 0.35 13.00
C PRO A 60 20.76 0.36 14.23
N SER A 61 21.00 -0.55 15.16
CA SER A 61 20.18 -0.63 16.38
C SER A 61 20.32 0.66 17.22
N GLN A 62 19.32 0.99 18.01
CA GLN A 62 19.40 2.14 18.93
C GLN A 62 20.63 2.08 19.84
N THR A 63 21.12 0.88 20.13
CA THR A 63 22.32 0.67 20.93
C THR A 63 23.58 1.04 20.15
N ASP A 64 23.64 0.71 18.86
CA ASP A 64 24.78 1.04 17.99
C ASP A 64 24.84 2.54 17.70
N LEU A 65 23.67 3.16 17.47
CA LEU A 65 23.55 4.61 17.31
C LEU A 65 23.97 5.36 18.56
N ALA A 66 23.52 4.93 19.74
CA ALA A 66 23.95 5.52 21.02
C ALA A 66 25.45 5.35 21.24
N ARG A 67 26.02 4.20 20.92
CA ARG A 67 27.45 3.93 21.00
C ARG A 67 28.27 4.80 20.03
N ALA A 68 27.76 5.00 18.82
CA ALA A 68 28.40 5.88 17.83
C ALA A 68 28.42 7.34 18.28
N GLU A 69 27.41 7.80 19.02
CA GLU A 69 27.33 9.14 19.61
C GLU A 69 28.04 9.24 20.98
N GLY A 70 28.58 8.14 21.51
CA GLY A 70 29.27 8.11 22.81
C GLY A 70 28.35 8.34 24.02
N ILE A 71 27.06 8.09 23.87
CA ILE A 71 26.02 8.28 24.90
C ILE A 71 25.38 6.95 25.29
N THR A 72 24.68 6.95 26.43
CA THR A 72 23.94 5.76 26.84
C THR A 72 22.69 5.56 25.99
N ARG A 73 22.25 4.29 25.84
CA ARG A 73 20.99 3.97 25.13
C ARG A 73 19.79 4.75 25.67
N LYS A 74 19.78 5.03 26.98
CA LYS A 74 18.72 5.80 27.62
C LYS A 74 18.74 7.26 27.17
N GLU A 75 19.89 7.89 27.20
CA GLU A 75 20.09 9.27 26.73
C GLU A 75 19.75 9.42 25.24
N TYR A 76 20.16 8.46 24.40
CA TYR A 76 19.82 8.44 22.98
C TYR A 76 18.30 8.42 22.79
N ARG A 77 17.62 7.49 23.49
CA ARG A 77 16.16 7.38 23.42
C ARG A 77 15.44 8.64 23.90
N ASP A 78 15.89 9.22 25.00
CA ASP A 78 15.28 10.43 25.58
C ASP A 78 15.51 11.64 24.66
N ARG A 79 16.64 11.70 23.98
CA ARG A 79 16.97 12.72 22.97
C ARG A 79 16.11 12.58 21.70
N GLU A 80 15.95 11.37 21.22
CA GLU A 80 15.09 11.08 20.06
C GLU A 80 13.60 11.34 20.40
N ALA A 81 13.16 11.00 21.60
CA ALA A 81 11.82 11.35 22.08
C ALA A 81 11.59 12.86 22.12
N ALA A 82 12.56 13.62 22.61
CA ALA A 82 12.49 15.09 22.63
C ALA A 82 12.47 15.69 21.20
N LYS A 83 13.27 15.15 20.28
CA LYS A 83 13.23 15.57 18.86
C LYS A 83 11.89 15.24 18.21
N ALA A 84 11.35 14.06 18.46
CA ALA A 84 10.05 13.66 17.95
C ALA A 84 8.92 14.54 18.49
N GLU A 85 9.00 14.93 19.77
CA GLU A 85 8.04 15.86 20.37
C GLU A 85 8.15 17.27 19.78
N ALA A 86 9.36 17.78 19.57
CA ALA A 86 9.58 19.06 18.91
C ALA A 86 9.03 19.07 17.47
N LEU A 87 9.27 18.00 16.73
CA LEU A 87 8.76 17.84 15.35
C LEU A 87 7.23 17.77 15.33
N LYS A 88 6.59 17.10 16.30
CA LYS A 88 5.13 17.06 16.43
C LYS A 88 4.53 18.45 16.65
N VAL A 89 5.17 19.25 17.49
CA VAL A 89 4.73 20.62 17.76
C VAL A 89 4.85 21.49 16.51
N GLU A 90 5.96 21.37 15.78
CA GLU A 90 6.20 22.11 14.55
C GLU A 90 5.19 21.73 13.47
N THR A 91 5.02 20.43 13.22
CA THR A 91 4.06 19.92 12.20
C THR A 91 2.61 20.29 12.53
N ALA A 92 2.19 20.23 13.80
CA ALA A 92 0.85 20.64 14.21
C ALA A 92 0.58 22.12 13.90
N GLY A 93 1.59 22.98 14.11
CA GLY A 93 1.51 24.41 13.78
C GLY A 93 1.39 24.65 12.27
N GLU A 94 2.22 23.98 11.47
CA GLU A 94 2.20 24.12 10.01
C GLU A 94 0.91 23.57 9.37
N GLU A 95 0.45 22.40 9.79
CA GLU A 95 -0.81 21.82 9.32
C GLU A 95 -2.01 22.72 9.62
N THR A 96 -2.05 23.29 10.82
CA THR A 96 -3.11 24.23 11.22
C THR A 96 -3.07 25.48 10.36
N ARG A 97 -1.89 26.04 10.09
CA ARG A 97 -1.72 27.18 9.20
C ARG A 97 -2.21 26.88 7.78
N HIS A 98 -1.80 25.74 7.20
CA HIS A 98 -2.20 25.32 5.87
C HIS A 98 -3.71 25.00 5.76
N ARG A 99 -4.31 24.50 6.83
CA ARG A 99 -5.76 24.26 6.87
C ARG A 99 -6.52 25.58 6.82
N LEU A 100 -6.16 26.53 7.68
CA LEU A 100 -6.82 27.84 7.75
C LEU A 100 -6.65 28.64 6.46
N GLN A 101 -5.49 28.55 5.81
CA GLN A 101 -5.28 29.16 4.50
C GLN A 101 -6.20 28.57 3.41
N ARG A 102 -6.44 27.25 3.44
CA ARG A 102 -7.38 26.60 2.52
C ARG A 102 -8.84 26.97 2.79
N GLU A 103 -9.17 27.22 4.05
CA GLU A 103 -10.50 27.67 4.50
C GLU A 103 -10.73 29.17 4.23
N GLY A 104 -9.72 29.89 3.74
CA GLY A 104 -9.79 31.31 3.39
C GLY A 104 -9.79 32.23 4.61
N VAL A 105 -9.35 31.74 5.76
CA VAL A 105 -9.19 32.56 6.98
C VAL A 105 -7.97 33.45 6.81
N THR A 106 -8.18 34.77 6.77
CA THR A 106 -7.11 35.79 6.58
C THR A 106 -6.82 36.61 7.84
N ASP A 107 -7.62 36.44 8.87
CA ASP A 107 -7.43 37.17 10.14
C ASP A 107 -6.21 36.62 10.91
N PRO A 108 -5.15 37.44 11.13
CA PRO A 108 -3.91 37.01 11.76
C PRO A 108 -4.11 36.51 13.19
N ASP A 109 -5.01 37.19 13.99
CA ASP A 109 -5.26 36.84 15.37
C ASP A 109 -5.95 35.49 15.52
N THR A 110 -6.86 35.17 14.59
CA THR A 110 -7.54 33.88 14.56
C THR A 110 -6.59 32.76 14.17
N ILE A 111 -5.71 33.01 13.20
CA ILE A 111 -4.68 32.04 12.77
C ILE A 111 -3.71 31.78 13.93
N GLN A 112 -3.24 32.83 14.61
CA GLN A 112 -2.28 32.71 15.71
C GLN A 112 -2.87 31.91 16.89
N ARG A 113 -4.09 32.20 17.32
CA ARG A 113 -4.77 31.49 18.42
C ARG A 113 -4.99 29.99 18.06
N ALA A 114 -5.37 29.70 16.82
CA ALA A 114 -5.55 28.32 16.40
C ALA A 114 -4.23 27.54 16.37
N ILE A 115 -3.12 28.16 15.95
CA ILE A 115 -1.79 27.56 15.99
C ILE A 115 -1.35 27.32 17.44
N GLU A 116 -1.52 28.33 18.33
CA GLU A 116 -1.16 28.20 19.74
C GLU A 116 -1.95 27.08 20.43
N GLN A 117 -3.23 26.94 20.11
CA GLN A 117 -4.07 25.86 20.61
C GLN A 117 -3.62 24.50 20.09
N ALA A 118 -3.31 24.37 18.79
CA ALA A 118 -2.82 23.14 18.20
C ALA A 118 -1.45 22.72 18.80
N VAL A 119 -0.57 23.68 19.03
CA VAL A 119 0.72 23.49 19.71
C VAL A 119 0.54 23.07 21.17
N ALA A 120 -0.39 23.69 21.89
CA ALA A 120 -0.72 23.33 23.27
C ALA A 120 -1.29 21.91 23.36
N ASP A 121 -2.19 21.55 22.45
CA ASP A 121 -2.75 20.21 22.34
C ASP A 121 -1.67 19.17 22.00
N ALA A 122 -0.74 19.48 21.10
CA ALA A 122 0.38 18.62 20.77
C ALA A 122 1.32 18.40 21.97
N ARG A 123 1.59 19.45 22.77
CA ARG A 123 2.40 19.38 23.99
C ARG A 123 1.71 18.68 25.15
N SER A 124 0.37 18.72 25.22
CA SER A 124 -0.38 18.14 26.34
C SER A 124 -0.29 16.62 26.42
N GLY A 125 0.41 15.99 25.48
CA GLY A 125 0.64 14.54 25.46
C GLY A 125 -0.65 13.72 25.39
N LYS A 126 -1.80 14.34 25.06
CA LYS A 126 -3.00 13.60 24.74
C LYS A 126 -2.64 12.66 23.59
N LYS A 127 -2.47 11.37 23.90
CA LYS A 127 -2.31 10.32 22.89
C LYS A 127 -3.44 10.50 21.90
N GLN A 128 -3.13 11.14 20.76
CA GLN A 128 -4.07 11.12 19.66
C GLN A 128 -4.30 9.65 19.32
N SER A 129 -5.54 9.23 19.47
CA SER A 129 -5.91 7.87 19.13
C SER A 129 -5.51 7.65 17.67
N ILE A 130 -4.66 6.66 17.42
CA ILE A 130 -4.30 6.23 16.06
C ILE A 130 -5.58 5.88 15.29
N TRP A 131 -6.61 5.43 16.00
CA TRP A 131 -7.92 5.08 15.45
C TRP A 131 -8.79 6.32 15.20
N GLY A 132 -8.40 7.14 14.24
CA GLY A 132 -9.28 8.18 13.71
C GLY A 132 -10.32 7.60 12.75
N PRO A 133 -11.48 8.27 12.57
CA PRO A 133 -12.53 7.80 11.64
C PRO A 133 -12.02 7.61 10.21
N GLY A 134 -11.03 8.41 9.78
CA GLY A 134 -10.40 8.28 8.47
C GLY A 134 -9.60 6.99 8.32
N LEU A 135 -8.77 6.65 9.31
CA LEU A 135 -7.99 5.40 9.28
C LEU A 135 -8.91 4.18 9.35
N PHE A 136 -9.93 4.23 10.19
CA PHE A 136 -10.93 3.16 10.26
C PHE A 136 -11.63 2.94 8.92
N ALA A 137 -12.07 4.02 8.25
CA ALA A 137 -12.69 3.93 6.93
C ALA A 137 -11.75 3.30 5.88
N VAL A 138 -10.48 3.66 5.89
CA VAL A 138 -9.47 3.04 4.98
C VAL A 138 -9.28 1.57 5.32
N CYS A 139 -9.17 1.19 6.59
CA CYS A 139 -9.06 -0.23 6.99
C CYS A 139 -10.26 -1.06 6.54
N VAL A 140 -11.49 -0.55 6.71
CA VAL A 140 -12.72 -1.21 6.24
C VAL A 140 -12.71 -1.34 4.72
N THR A 141 -12.29 -0.30 4.00
CA THR A 141 -12.16 -0.34 2.53
C THR A 141 -11.16 -1.40 2.09
N TRP A 142 -10.00 -1.51 2.74
CA TRP A 142 -9.00 -2.53 2.46
C TRP A 142 -9.51 -3.94 2.74
N PHE A 143 -10.18 -4.13 3.86
CA PHE A 143 -10.79 -5.42 4.19
C PHE A 143 -11.82 -5.83 3.13
N GLY A 144 -12.72 -4.90 2.76
CA GLY A 144 -13.72 -5.14 1.72
C GLY A 144 -13.11 -5.44 0.36
N LEU A 145 -12.07 -4.70 -0.05
CA LEU A 145 -11.36 -4.92 -1.30
C LEU A 145 -10.68 -6.31 -1.32
N GLY A 146 -10.01 -6.69 -0.24
CA GLY A 146 -9.35 -7.99 -0.11
C GLY A 146 -10.36 -9.15 -0.18
N ALA A 147 -11.45 -9.05 0.56
CA ALA A 147 -12.52 -10.06 0.53
C ALA A 147 -13.14 -10.19 -0.86
N PHE A 148 -13.42 -9.06 -1.52
CA PHE A 148 -14.02 -9.02 -2.85
C PHE A 148 -13.09 -9.60 -3.92
N GLN A 149 -11.81 -9.26 -3.89
CA GLN A 149 -10.82 -9.81 -4.82
C GLN A 149 -10.60 -11.31 -4.62
N SER A 150 -10.55 -11.76 -3.37
CA SER A 150 -10.44 -13.20 -3.05
C SER A 150 -11.65 -13.98 -3.57
N ALA A 151 -12.86 -13.45 -3.35
CA ALA A 151 -14.09 -14.05 -3.87
C ALA A 151 -14.08 -14.13 -5.40
N ALA A 152 -13.65 -13.05 -6.08
CA ALA A 152 -13.53 -13.03 -7.54
C ALA A 152 -12.53 -14.08 -8.03
N GLY A 153 -11.38 -14.22 -7.37
CA GLY A 153 -10.38 -15.23 -7.73
C GLY A 153 -10.93 -16.66 -7.63
N ILE A 154 -11.61 -16.98 -6.53
CA ILE A 154 -12.26 -18.30 -6.35
C ILE A 154 -13.34 -18.54 -7.41
N SER A 155 -14.16 -17.52 -7.69
CA SER A 155 -15.22 -17.62 -8.72
C SER A 155 -14.67 -17.87 -10.10
N ILE A 156 -13.55 -17.26 -10.48
CA ILE A 156 -12.88 -17.49 -11.76
C ILE A 156 -12.36 -18.93 -11.85
N ILE A 157 -11.77 -19.47 -10.79
CA ILE A 157 -11.30 -20.85 -10.74
C ILE A 157 -12.47 -21.83 -10.90
N ALA A 158 -13.57 -21.59 -10.17
CA ALA A 158 -14.79 -22.40 -10.25
C ALA A 158 -15.37 -22.37 -11.68
N PHE A 159 -15.55 -21.18 -12.24
CA PHE A 159 -16.05 -20.99 -13.60
C PHE A 159 -15.18 -21.68 -14.66
N ALA A 160 -13.85 -21.53 -14.55
CA ALA A 160 -12.92 -22.18 -15.47
C ALA A 160 -12.96 -23.71 -15.34
N THR A 161 -13.20 -24.23 -14.14
CA THR A 161 -13.33 -25.67 -13.88
C THR A 161 -14.61 -26.23 -14.51
N GLU A 162 -15.75 -25.55 -14.32
CA GLU A 162 -17.03 -25.92 -14.92
C GLU A 162 -16.99 -25.87 -16.45
N ALA A 163 -16.26 -24.90 -17.01
CA ALA A 163 -16.08 -24.76 -18.45
C ALA A 163 -15.02 -25.74 -19.04
N ASN A 164 -14.44 -26.63 -18.23
CA ASN A 164 -13.30 -27.50 -18.62
C ASN A 164 -12.07 -26.75 -19.17
N MET A 165 -11.86 -25.51 -18.69
CA MET A 165 -10.79 -24.60 -19.09
C MET A 165 -9.82 -24.27 -17.95
N LYS A 166 -9.73 -25.12 -16.93
CA LYS A 166 -8.93 -24.91 -15.72
C LYS A 166 -7.46 -24.58 -16.03
N GLN A 167 -6.88 -25.15 -17.08
CA GLN A 167 -5.50 -24.90 -17.51
C GLN A 167 -5.24 -23.44 -17.90
N TYR A 168 -6.28 -22.68 -18.28
CA TYR A 168 -6.15 -21.27 -18.68
C TYR A 168 -6.28 -20.28 -17.51
N THR A 169 -6.61 -20.76 -16.32
CA THR A 169 -6.81 -19.89 -15.14
C THR A 169 -5.56 -19.08 -14.81
N GLY A 170 -4.38 -19.73 -14.86
CA GLY A 170 -3.10 -19.03 -14.64
C GLY A 170 -2.85 -17.92 -15.64
N PHE A 171 -3.26 -18.13 -16.90
CA PHE A 171 -3.12 -17.12 -17.96
C PHE A 171 -4.04 -15.90 -17.72
N VAL A 172 -5.27 -16.14 -17.23
CA VAL A 172 -6.19 -15.06 -16.85
C VAL A 172 -5.59 -14.16 -15.76
N PHE A 173 -5.01 -14.78 -14.72
CA PHE A 173 -4.34 -14.02 -13.65
C PHE A 173 -3.06 -13.32 -14.15
N ALA A 174 -2.31 -13.95 -15.05
CA ALA A 174 -1.13 -13.34 -15.66
C ALA A 174 -1.49 -12.07 -16.46
N CYS A 175 -2.59 -12.09 -17.23
CA CYS A 175 -3.07 -10.91 -17.95
C CYS A 175 -3.43 -9.76 -17.01
N PHE A 176 -4.08 -10.07 -15.88
CA PHE A 176 -4.40 -9.07 -14.86
C PHE A 176 -3.13 -8.46 -14.24
N SER A 177 -2.18 -9.29 -13.81
CA SER A 177 -0.93 -8.83 -13.22
C SER A 177 -0.08 -8.04 -14.21
N PHE A 178 -0.01 -8.48 -15.47
CA PHE A 178 0.70 -7.75 -16.53
C PHE A 178 0.11 -6.35 -16.76
N SER A 179 -1.22 -6.28 -16.81
CA SER A 179 -1.93 -5.00 -16.93
C SER A 179 -1.69 -4.09 -15.72
N SER A 180 -1.67 -4.66 -14.50
CA SER A 180 -1.36 -3.96 -13.26
C SER A 180 0.07 -3.39 -13.27
N LEU A 181 1.04 -4.17 -13.74
CA LEU A 181 2.43 -3.72 -13.94
C LEU A 181 2.51 -2.51 -14.88
N LEU A 182 1.83 -2.57 -16.02
CA LEU A 182 1.75 -1.43 -16.94
C LEU A 182 1.13 -0.21 -16.27
N GLY A 183 0.07 -0.43 -15.49
CA GLY A 183 -0.56 0.61 -14.68
C GLY A 183 0.39 1.26 -13.67
N ALA A 184 1.19 0.45 -12.96
CA ALA A 184 2.20 0.93 -12.02
C ALA A 184 3.28 1.80 -12.72
N LEU A 185 3.78 1.34 -13.87
CA LEU A 185 4.79 2.07 -14.64
C LEU A 185 4.27 3.42 -15.15
N VAL A 186 3.09 3.44 -15.76
CA VAL A 186 2.47 4.67 -16.25
C VAL A 186 2.14 5.61 -15.09
N TYR A 187 1.64 5.06 -13.98
CA TYR A 187 1.31 5.84 -12.79
C TYR A 187 2.53 6.48 -12.14
N GLY A 188 3.62 5.73 -12.02
CA GLY A 188 4.89 6.21 -11.45
C GLY A 188 5.64 7.21 -12.31
N ALA A 189 5.47 7.15 -13.65
CA ALA A 189 6.11 8.07 -14.59
C ALA A 189 5.45 9.46 -14.64
N LYS A 190 4.22 9.60 -14.16
CA LYS A 190 3.43 10.83 -14.28
C LYS A 190 3.38 11.62 -12.98
N ASN A 191 3.64 12.93 -13.06
CA ASN A 191 3.39 13.86 -11.96
C ASN A 191 1.89 14.20 -11.91
N TRP A 192 1.23 13.80 -10.81
CA TRP A 192 -0.20 13.95 -10.65
C TRP A 192 -0.55 15.20 -9.86
N HIS A 193 -1.35 16.10 -10.44
CA HIS A 193 -1.87 17.31 -9.78
C HIS A 193 -3.22 17.08 -9.08
N ILE A 194 -3.83 15.90 -9.27
CA ILE A 194 -5.14 15.55 -8.70
C ILE A 194 -4.95 15.07 -7.25
N ALA A 195 -5.83 15.48 -6.35
CA ALA A 195 -5.80 15.07 -4.95
C ALA A 195 -5.78 13.54 -4.79
N LEU A 196 -4.95 13.05 -3.85
CA LEU A 196 -4.67 11.64 -3.61
C LEU A 196 -5.96 10.80 -3.40
N TRP A 197 -6.88 11.28 -2.56
CA TRP A 197 -8.11 10.58 -2.27
C TRP A 197 -9.02 10.42 -3.51
N LYS A 198 -9.08 11.41 -4.42
CA LYS A 198 -9.85 11.32 -5.67
C LYS A 198 -9.30 10.24 -6.59
N ARG A 199 -7.98 10.15 -6.70
CA ARG A 199 -7.31 9.12 -7.51
C ARG A 199 -7.55 7.73 -6.92
N PHE A 200 -7.45 7.60 -5.59
CA PHE A 200 -7.72 6.33 -4.90
C PHE A 200 -9.14 5.84 -5.18
N TYR A 201 -10.16 6.67 -4.92
CA TYR A 201 -11.54 6.27 -5.12
C TYR A 201 -11.90 6.02 -6.59
N PHE A 202 -11.32 6.77 -7.51
CA PHE A 202 -11.52 6.53 -8.94
C PHE A 202 -11.00 5.14 -9.35
N CYS A 203 -9.74 4.83 -9.04
CA CYS A 203 -9.14 3.54 -9.38
C CYS A 203 -9.87 2.39 -8.66
N LEU A 204 -10.19 2.56 -7.38
CA LEU A 204 -10.97 1.61 -6.59
C LEU A 204 -12.33 1.31 -7.23
N THR A 205 -13.06 2.33 -7.67
CA THR A 205 -14.36 2.17 -8.33
C THR A 205 -14.23 1.42 -9.65
N VAL A 206 -13.24 1.78 -10.48
CA VAL A 206 -13.00 1.09 -11.76
C VAL A 206 -12.72 -0.40 -11.54
N VAL A 207 -11.87 -0.75 -10.58
CA VAL A 207 -11.55 -2.14 -10.26
C VAL A 207 -12.79 -2.89 -9.76
N ASN A 208 -13.55 -2.32 -8.82
CA ASN A 208 -14.71 -3.00 -8.24
C ASN A 208 -15.86 -3.16 -9.25
N VAL A 209 -16.15 -2.13 -10.04
CA VAL A 209 -17.19 -2.21 -11.10
C VAL A 209 -16.77 -3.22 -12.17
N GLY A 210 -15.50 -3.23 -12.55
CA GLY A 210 -14.99 -4.21 -13.49
C GLY A 210 -15.10 -5.65 -12.99
N ILE A 211 -14.73 -5.92 -11.73
CA ILE A 211 -14.92 -7.27 -11.15
C ILE A 211 -16.42 -7.61 -11.05
N ALA A 212 -17.26 -6.67 -10.66
CA ALA A 212 -18.71 -6.90 -10.61
C ALA A 212 -19.29 -7.25 -12.00
N SER A 213 -18.70 -6.76 -13.09
CA SER A 213 -19.12 -7.09 -14.45
C SER A 213 -18.88 -8.56 -14.83
N PHE A 214 -18.10 -9.32 -14.06
CA PHE A 214 -17.94 -10.77 -14.25
C PHE A 214 -19.26 -11.54 -14.12
N LEU A 215 -20.22 -11.02 -13.38
CA LEU A 215 -21.55 -11.59 -13.26
C LEU A 215 -22.27 -11.74 -14.63
N PHE A 216 -21.89 -10.92 -15.61
CA PHE A 216 -22.43 -10.96 -16.96
C PHE A 216 -21.56 -11.73 -17.94
N ALA A 217 -20.38 -12.19 -17.51
CA ALA A 217 -19.45 -12.92 -18.36
C ALA A 217 -19.90 -14.36 -18.56
N LYS A 218 -20.12 -14.74 -19.83
CA LYS A 218 -20.48 -16.12 -20.22
C LYS A 218 -19.29 -16.96 -20.67
N HIS A 219 -18.15 -16.34 -20.89
CA HIS A 219 -16.95 -17.01 -21.39
C HIS A 219 -15.71 -16.53 -20.62
N LEU A 220 -14.76 -17.42 -20.38
CA LEU A 220 -13.50 -17.13 -19.69
C LEU A 220 -12.71 -16.00 -20.37
N TRP A 221 -12.75 -15.94 -21.70
CA TRP A 221 -12.08 -14.91 -22.48
C TRP A 221 -12.62 -13.49 -22.21
N VAL A 222 -13.91 -13.38 -21.91
CA VAL A 222 -14.52 -12.09 -21.53
C VAL A 222 -13.96 -11.62 -20.19
N ILE A 223 -13.84 -12.53 -19.22
CA ILE A 223 -13.23 -12.25 -17.92
C ILE A 223 -11.79 -11.77 -18.09
N MET A 224 -11.02 -12.44 -18.96
CA MET A 224 -9.64 -12.08 -19.25
C MET A 224 -9.52 -10.67 -19.84
N ILE A 225 -10.40 -10.28 -20.77
CA ILE A 225 -10.42 -8.94 -21.36
C ILE A 225 -10.78 -7.90 -20.30
N ILE A 226 -11.76 -8.17 -19.47
CA ILE A 226 -12.14 -7.27 -18.37
C ILE A 226 -10.95 -7.12 -17.41
N TYR A 227 -10.30 -8.19 -17.03
CA TYR A 227 -9.12 -8.14 -16.16
C TYR A 227 -7.97 -7.35 -16.78
N LEU A 228 -7.75 -7.47 -18.08
CA LEU A 228 -6.74 -6.68 -18.79
C LEU A 228 -7.06 -5.18 -18.73
N LEU A 229 -8.32 -4.81 -18.82
CA LEU A 229 -8.75 -3.40 -18.79
C LEU A 229 -8.66 -2.80 -17.38
N ILE A 230 -9.15 -3.53 -16.36
CA ILE A 230 -9.21 -3.01 -14.99
C ILE A 230 -7.87 -3.14 -14.26
N GLY A 231 -7.02 -4.08 -14.66
CA GLY A 231 -5.72 -4.30 -14.04
C GLY A 231 -4.85 -3.03 -14.04
N VAL A 232 -4.95 -2.19 -15.07
CA VAL A 232 -4.23 -0.89 -15.11
C VAL A 232 -4.51 -0.02 -13.89
N CYS A 233 -5.68 -0.12 -13.28
CA CYS A 233 -6.05 0.62 -12.08
C CYS A 233 -5.68 -0.10 -10.77
N GLN A 234 -5.27 -1.37 -10.83
CA GLN A 234 -4.98 -2.18 -9.64
C GLN A 234 -3.79 -1.64 -8.83
N ALA A 235 -2.61 -1.55 -9.45
CA ALA A 235 -1.43 -1.02 -8.77
C ALA A 235 -1.60 0.43 -8.30
N PRO A 236 -2.15 1.36 -9.10
CA PRO A 236 -2.50 2.69 -8.58
C PRO A 236 -3.42 2.69 -7.38
N THR A 237 -4.36 1.75 -7.27
CA THR A 237 -5.23 1.62 -6.09
C THR A 237 -4.41 1.31 -4.84
N TRP A 238 -3.49 0.33 -4.91
CA TRP A 238 -2.60 -0.03 -3.82
C TRP A 238 -1.66 1.11 -3.42
N ILE A 239 -1.00 1.73 -4.41
CA ILE A 239 -0.06 2.86 -4.19
C ILE A 239 -0.76 4.02 -3.50
N ASN A 240 -1.92 4.45 -4.01
CA ASN A 240 -2.68 5.56 -3.44
C ASN A 240 -3.24 5.24 -2.04
N GLY A 241 -3.72 4.02 -1.84
CA GLY A 241 -4.24 3.58 -0.56
C GLY A 241 -3.17 3.55 0.53
N ASN A 242 -1.99 3.04 0.24
CA ASN A 242 -0.85 3.05 1.16
C ASN A 242 -0.40 4.48 1.47
N GLN A 243 -0.31 5.36 0.47
CA GLN A 243 0.01 6.77 0.68
C GLN A 243 -1.05 7.46 1.55
N LEU A 244 -2.34 7.17 1.33
CA LEU A 244 -3.43 7.72 2.13
C LEU A 244 -3.34 7.26 3.59
N MET A 245 -3.01 6.00 3.85
CA MET A 245 -2.79 5.49 5.20
C MET A 245 -1.65 6.22 5.90
N LEU A 246 -0.53 6.45 5.22
CA LEU A 246 0.61 7.20 5.78
C LEU A 246 0.24 8.64 6.16
N HIS A 247 -0.65 9.28 5.41
CA HIS A 247 -1.14 10.62 5.73
C HIS A 247 -2.17 10.67 6.87
N LEU A 248 -2.83 9.56 7.16
CA LEU A 248 -3.85 9.47 8.21
C LEU A 248 -3.27 9.04 9.57
N VAL A 249 -2.07 8.47 9.59
CA VAL A 249 -1.36 8.10 10.82
C VAL A 249 -0.61 9.32 11.32
N PRO A 250 -0.87 9.79 12.56
CA PRO A 250 -0.12 10.88 13.14
C PRO A 250 1.37 10.50 13.24
N PRO A 251 2.30 11.44 13.04
CA PRO A 251 3.72 11.20 13.22
C PRO A 251 4.00 10.72 14.65
N SER A 252 4.70 9.59 14.74
CA SER A 252 5.05 8.93 16.01
C SER A 252 6.17 9.67 16.74
#